data_446bc3b505299bab65ae43fec1a07aed
#
_entry.id   446bc3b505299bab65ae43fec1a07aed
#
_cell.length_a   1.000
_cell.length_b   1.000
_cell.length_c   1.000
_cell.angle_alpha   90.00
_cell.angle_beta   90.00
_cell.angle_gamma   90.00
#
_symmetry.space_group_name_H-M   'P 1'
#
loop_
_entity.id
_entity.type
_entity.pdbx_description
1 polymer ?
#
loop_
_entity_poly.entity_id
_entity_poly.type
_entity_poly.pdbx_seq_one_letter_code
_entity_poly.pdbx_strand_id
1 'polypeptide(L)'
;VVYAIIDTDLNIVEPFRPIDNIEAYLKKLRKNNRTKQTNDKLMKTRIFNLIIIDESGSMQSIKKAAIDSVNETIQTIRSAQKKHEEQEHYASLVTFNDDVTTIYECVPVNEVNELTANTYQPSCCTALYDAMGMSLNALRKKIAEDDKVLVTVVTDGYENASKEYNDKAIKLLVDELKAKGWVFAYIGANQDVEAVAATISITNVMN
;
A
#
# COMPACT_ATOMS: atom_id res chain seq x y z
N VAL A 1 18.97 -40.61 19.69
CA VAL A 1 18.99 -39.41 18.83
C VAL A 1 18.05 -38.40 19.47
N VAL A 2 18.52 -37.20 19.68
CA VAL A 2 17.77 -36.12 20.33
C VAL A 2 17.35 -35.10 19.23
N TYR A 3 16.08 -34.78 19.21
CA TYR A 3 15.52 -33.85 18.23
C TYR A 3 14.97 -32.60 18.91
N ALA A 4 15.13 -31.46 18.29
CA ALA A 4 14.42 -30.24 18.64
C ALA A 4 13.46 -29.90 17.49
N ILE A 5 12.30 -29.40 17.81
CA ILE A 5 11.35 -28.88 16.84
C ILE A 5 11.49 -27.37 16.85
N ILE A 6 11.71 -26.84 15.69
CA ILE A 6 11.80 -25.40 15.44
C ILE A 6 10.63 -24.96 14.57
N ASP A 7 10.13 -23.75 14.81
CA ASP A 7 9.16 -23.10 13.95
C ASP A 7 9.81 -22.50 12.69
N THR A 8 9.03 -21.83 11.85
CA THR A 8 9.50 -21.18 10.63
C THR A 8 10.49 -20.03 10.89
N ASP A 9 10.52 -19.50 12.11
CA ASP A 9 11.40 -18.43 12.54
C ASP A 9 12.64 -18.93 13.29
N LEU A 10 12.89 -20.26 13.24
CA LEU A 10 14.01 -20.96 13.89
C LEU A 10 13.98 -20.94 15.42
N ASN A 11 12.82 -20.65 16.04
CA ASN A 11 12.68 -20.77 17.49
C ASN A 11 12.42 -22.22 17.91
N ILE A 12 13.01 -22.64 19.04
CA ILE A 12 12.74 -23.95 19.59
C ILE A 12 11.35 -23.95 20.22
N VAL A 13 10.42 -24.65 19.57
CA VAL A 13 9.03 -24.78 20.04
C VAL A 13 8.91 -25.87 21.11
N GLU A 14 9.74 -26.93 21.02
CA GLU A 14 9.84 -27.97 22.05
C GLU A 14 11.30 -28.24 22.42
N PRO A 15 11.60 -28.40 23.72
CA PRO A 15 12.94 -28.68 24.18
C PRO A 15 13.39 -30.08 23.75
N PHE A 16 14.70 -30.26 23.67
CA PHE A 16 15.34 -31.55 23.36
C PHE A 16 14.85 -32.65 24.30
N ARG A 17 14.14 -33.66 23.79
CA ARG A 17 13.76 -34.88 24.51
C ARG A 17 13.84 -36.09 23.56
N PRO A 18 14.07 -37.31 24.15
CA PRO A 18 13.93 -38.53 23.38
C PRO A 18 12.49 -38.67 22.88
N ILE A 19 12.32 -38.98 21.63
CA ILE A 19 11.00 -39.28 21.04
C ILE A 19 10.95 -40.78 20.86
N ASP A 20 10.22 -41.47 21.74
CA ASP A 20 10.11 -42.94 21.72
C ASP A 20 9.29 -43.46 20.53
N ASN A 21 8.43 -42.64 19.97
CA ASN A 21 7.66 -42.97 18.78
C ASN A 21 7.53 -41.76 17.83
N ILE A 22 8.53 -41.63 16.98
CA ILE A 22 8.65 -40.54 15.99
C ILE A 22 7.48 -40.55 14.99
N GLU A 23 6.99 -41.74 14.59
CA GLU A 23 5.89 -41.84 13.61
C GLU A 23 4.56 -41.35 14.18
N ALA A 24 4.24 -41.68 15.42
CA ALA A 24 3.03 -41.21 16.09
C ALA A 24 3.08 -39.69 16.29
N TYR A 25 4.26 -39.17 16.65
CA TYR A 25 4.49 -37.76 16.81
C TYR A 25 4.35 -36.97 15.47
N LEU A 26 4.98 -37.48 14.41
CA LEU A 26 4.85 -36.90 13.06
C LEU A 26 3.40 -36.95 12.53
N LYS A 27 2.68 -38.04 12.86
CA LYS A 27 1.24 -38.16 12.53
C LYS A 27 0.39 -37.10 13.25
N LYS A 28 0.70 -36.82 14.52
CA LYS A 28 0.06 -35.76 15.31
C LYS A 28 0.37 -34.36 14.76
N LEU A 29 1.62 -34.09 14.40
CA LEU A 29 2.03 -32.85 13.77
C LEU A 29 1.34 -32.64 12.42
N ARG A 30 1.29 -33.67 11.56
CA ARG A 30 0.59 -33.61 10.27
C ARG A 30 -0.90 -33.35 10.43
N LYS A 31 -1.54 -33.91 11.47
CA LYS A 31 -2.95 -33.64 11.79
C LYS A 31 -3.15 -32.21 12.28
N ASN A 32 -2.28 -31.71 13.15
CA ASN A 32 -2.34 -30.34 13.66
C ASN A 32 -2.05 -29.31 12.54
N ASN A 33 -1.07 -29.58 11.68
CA ASN A 33 -0.78 -28.73 10.53
C ASN A 33 -1.91 -28.73 9.49
N ARG A 34 -2.58 -29.87 9.26
CA ARG A 34 -3.77 -29.90 8.40
C ARG A 34 -4.92 -29.09 8.99
N THR A 35 -5.11 -29.12 10.31
CA THR A 35 -6.15 -28.33 11.00
C THR A 35 -5.79 -26.83 11.05
N LYS A 36 -4.51 -26.48 11.19
CA LYS A 36 -4.04 -25.10 11.04
C LYS A 36 -4.17 -24.63 9.60
N GLN A 37 -3.69 -25.39 8.62
CA GLN A 37 -3.83 -25.03 7.20
C GLN A 37 -5.28 -24.93 6.72
N THR A 38 -6.24 -25.68 7.31
CA THR A 38 -7.66 -25.52 7.00
C THR A 38 -8.28 -24.28 7.64
N ASN A 39 -7.76 -23.81 8.78
CA ASN A 39 -8.21 -22.54 9.37
C ASN A 39 -7.48 -21.33 8.77
N ASP A 40 -6.18 -21.41 8.47
CA ASP A 40 -5.42 -20.37 7.79
C ASP A 40 -5.84 -20.19 6.31
N LYS A 41 -6.42 -21.22 5.69
CA LYS A 41 -6.93 -21.14 4.31
C LYS A 41 -8.20 -20.25 4.19
N LEU A 42 -8.74 -19.74 5.31
CA LEU A 42 -9.94 -18.91 5.34
C LEU A 42 -9.68 -17.39 5.54
N MET A 43 -8.46 -16.98 5.85
CA MET A 43 -8.16 -15.56 6.08
C MET A 43 -7.03 -15.10 5.15
N LYS A 44 -7.41 -14.60 3.98
CA LYS A 44 -6.44 -13.96 3.10
C LYS A 44 -5.97 -12.64 3.70
N THR A 45 -4.68 -12.36 3.55
CA THR A 45 -4.14 -11.05 3.91
C THR A 45 -4.70 -9.99 2.97
N ARG A 46 -5.40 -9.00 3.49
CA ARG A 46 -5.90 -7.88 2.69
C ARG A 46 -4.83 -6.80 2.59
N ILE A 47 -4.60 -6.34 1.37
CA ILE A 47 -3.63 -5.30 1.06
C ILE A 47 -4.35 -4.18 0.33
N PHE A 48 -4.35 -3.00 0.93
CA PHE A 48 -4.97 -1.81 0.37
C PHE A 48 -3.90 -0.93 -0.27
N ASN A 49 -4.08 -0.62 -1.54
CA ASN A 49 -3.19 0.21 -2.33
C ASN A 49 -3.91 1.53 -2.61
N LEU A 50 -3.45 2.60 -1.98
CA LEU A 50 -3.96 3.96 -2.21
C LEU A 50 -3.02 4.69 -3.17
N ILE A 51 -3.52 5.03 -4.35
CA ILE A 51 -2.80 5.80 -5.36
C ILE A 51 -3.40 7.19 -5.38
N ILE A 52 -2.59 8.20 -5.10
CA ILE A 52 -2.94 9.62 -5.11
C ILE A 52 -2.13 10.26 -6.24
N ILE A 53 -2.80 10.67 -7.31
CA ILE A 53 -2.15 11.26 -8.49
C ILE A 53 -2.53 12.72 -8.65
N ASP A 54 -1.52 13.54 -8.79
CA ASP A 54 -1.63 14.95 -9.13
C ASP A 54 -2.23 15.12 -10.53
N GLU A 55 -3.27 15.92 -10.63
CA GLU A 55 -3.94 16.32 -11.88
C GLU A 55 -3.85 17.86 -12.08
N SER A 56 -2.85 18.51 -11.46
CA SER A 56 -2.59 19.94 -11.62
C SER A 56 -2.03 20.27 -12.99
N GLY A 57 -2.05 21.57 -13.34
CA GLY A 57 -1.65 22.04 -14.66
C GLY A 57 -0.21 21.71 -15.06
N SER A 58 0.74 21.62 -14.12
CA SER A 58 2.15 21.25 -14.37
C SER A 58 2.28 19.84 -14.95
N MET A 59 1.43 18.90 -14.47
CA MET A 59 1.39 17.53 -14.94
C MET A 59 1.08 17.39 -16.45
N GLN A 60 0.60 18.46 -17.12
CA GLN A 60 0.33 18.44 -18.56
C GLN A 60 1.60 18.12 -19.36
N SER A 61 2.76 18.58 -18.92
CA SER A 61 4.05 18.35 -19.58
C SER A 61 4.50 16.89 -19.53
N ILE A 62 4.10 16.17 -18.49
CA ILE A 62 4.44 14.77 -18.23
C ILE A 62 3.21 13.84 -18.21
N LYS A 63 2.07 14.30 -18.76
CA LYS A 63 0.78 13.61 -18.73
C LYS A 63 0.89 12.12 -19.11
N LYS A 64 1.62 11.83 -20.20
CA LYS A 64 1.80 10.45 -20.65
C LYS A 64 2.57 9.61 -19.62
N ALA A 65 3.68 10.13 -19.11
CA ALA A 65 4.50 9.43 -18.12
C ALA A 65 3.74 9.18 -16.81
N ALA A 66 2.92 10.14 -16.36
CA ALA A 66 2.06 10.00 -15.19
C ALA A 66 1.01 8.89 -15.38
N ILE A 67 0.33 8.85 -16.52
CA ILE A 67 -0.62 7.77 -16.87
C ILE A 67 0.09 6.42 -16.90
N ASP A 68 1.22 6.33 -17.58
CA ASP A 68 1.99 5.09 -17.70
C ASP A 68 2.44 4.60 -16.31
N SER A 69 2.93 5.47 -15.43
CA SER A 69 3.37 5.14 -14.06
C SER A 69 2.22 4.59 -13.19
N VAL A 70 1.04 5.21 -13.23
CA VAL A 70 -0.13 4.72 -12.48
C VAL A 70 -0.59 3.36 -13.02
N ASN A 71 -0.67 3.22 -14.34
CA ASN A 71 -1.08 1.97 -14.97
C ASN A 71 -0.09 0.83 -14.70
N GLU A 72 1.20 1.12 -14.71
CA GLU A 72 2.26 0.17 -14.36
C GLU A 72 2.16 -0.27 -12.89
N THR A 73 1.84 0.67 -11.99
CA THR A 73 1.55 0.38 -10.58
C THR A 73 0.35 -0.56 -10.46
N ILE A 74 -0.77 -0.29 -11.12
CA ILE A 74 -1.97 -1.13 -11.13
C ILE A 74 -1.65 -2.54 -11.66
N GLN A 75 -0.89 -2.65 -12.76
CA GLN A 75 -0.49 -3.94 -13.34
C GLN A 75 0.46 -4.71 -12.40
N THR A 76 1.34 -4.02 -11.70
CA THR A 76 2.22 -4.62 -10.70
C THR A 76 1.42 -5.21 -9.54
N ILE A 77 0.42 -4.50 -9.03
CA ILE A 77 -0.48 -4.97 -7.97
C ILE A 77 -1.27 -6.20 -8.45
N ARG A 78 -1.82 -6.17 -9.68
CA ARG A 78 -2.51 -7.32 -10.28
C ARG A 78 -1.59 -8.54 -10.42
N SER A 79 -0.34 -8.31 -10.79
CA SER A 79 0.67 -9.36 -10.92
C SER A 79 1.04 -9.95 -9.56
N ALA A 80 1.14 -9.13 -8.52
CA ALA A 80 1.37 -9.57 -7.14
C ALA A 80 0.22 -10.45 -6.66
N GLN A 81 -1.04 -10.04 -6.84
CA GLN A 81 -2.21 -10.84 -6.48
C GLN A 81 -2.25 -12.21 -7.18
N LYS A 82 -1.83 -12.29 -8.45
CA LYS A 82 -1.74 -13.56 -9.18
C LYS A 82 -0.65 -14.48 -8.66
N LYS A 83 0.46 -13.92 -8.16
CA LYS A 83 1.59 -14.69 -7.62
C LYS A 83 1.36 -15.15 -6.18
N HIS A 84 0.53 -14.42 -5.43
CA HIS A 84 0.27 -14.60 -4.01
C HIS A 84 -1.23 -14.85 -3.79
N GLU A 85 -1.65 -16.11 -3.94
CA GLU A 85 -3.06 -16.50 -3.81
C GLU A 85 -3.60 -16.27 -2.39
N GLU A 86 -2.71 -16.20 -1.40
CA GLU A 86 -3.01 -15.90 0.01
C GLU A 86 -3.27 -14.40 0.27
N GLN A 87 -3.13 -13.54 -0.75
CA GLN A 87 -3.35 -12.09 -0.65
C GLN A 87 -4.59 -11.66 -1.45
N GLU A 88 -5.27 -10.64 -0.94
CA GLU A 88 -6.32 -9.92 -1.66
C GLU A 88 -5.92 -8.45 -1.76
N HIS A 89 -5.78 -7.96 -2.98
CA HIS A 89 -5.40 -6.58 -3.23
C HIS A 89 -6.61 -5.74 -3.59
N TYR A 90 -6.80 -4.68 -2.83
CA TYR A 90 -7.78 -3.62 -3.09
C TYR A 90 -7.04 -2.36 -3.52
N ALA A 91 -7.67 -1.55 -4.37
CA ALA A 91 -7.12 -0.29 -4.80
C ALA A 91 -8.11 0.86 -4.58
N SER A 92 -7.56 1.99 -4.19
CA SER A 92 -8.20 3.30 -4.22
C SER A 92 -7.38 4.20 -5.14
N LEU A 93 -8.05 4.92 -6.02
CA LEU A 93 -7.43 5.89 -6.92
C LEU A 93 -8.08 7.24 -6.69
N VAL A 94 -7.25 8.22 -6.35
CA VAL A 94 -7.64 9.60 -6.09
C VAL A 94 -6.86 10.50 -7.03
N THR A 95 -7.55 11.38 -7.75
CA THR A 95 -6.93 12.48 -8.48
C THR A 95 -7.12 13.77 -7.71
N PHE A 96 -6.20 14.71 -7.85
CA PHE A 96 -6.33 16.02 -7.24
C PHE A 96 -5.69 17.13 -8.07
N ASN A 97 -6.32 18.29 -8.00
CA ASN A 97 -5.78 19.57 -8.42
C ASN A 97 -6.06 20.62 -7.31
N ASP A 98 -6.96 21.55 -7.47
CA ASP A 98 -7.56 22.37 -6.39
C ASP A 98 -8.75 21.68 -5.70
N ASP A 99 -9.25 20.60 -6.29
CA ASP A 99 -10.26 19.70 -5.73
C ASP A 99 -9.70 18.28 -5.60
N VAL A 100 -10.27 17.48 -4.69
CA VAL A 100 -9.88 16.08 -4.46
C VAL A 100 -11.01 15.16 -4.94
N THR A 101 -10.72 14.32 -5.92
CA THR A 101 -11.70 13.42 -6.54
C THR A 101 -11.31 11.96 -6.33
N THR A 102 -12.19 11.18 -5.70
CA THR A 102 -12.01 9.74 -5.55
C THR A 102 -12.62 9.02 -6.75
N ILE A 103 -11.78 8.41 -7.58
CA ILE A 103 -12.19 7.64 -8.77
C ILE A 103 -12.59 6.21 -8.37
N TYR A 104 -11.78 5.56 -7.53
CA TYR A 104 -12.04 4.23 -6.97
C TYR A 104 -11.78 4.25 -5.47
N GLU A 105 -12.60 3.56 -4.70
CA GLU A 105 -12.49 3.49 -3.25
C GLU A 105 -12.56 2.04 -2.78
N CYS A 106 -11.43 1.47 -2.38
CA CYS A 106 -11.29 0.11 -1.85
C CYS A 106 -11.94 -0.96 -2.75
N VAL A 107 -11.80 -0.87 -4.07
CA VAL A 107 -12.31 -1.88 -4.99
C VAL A 107 -11.26 -2.98 -5.24
N PRO A 108 -11.68 -4.23 -5.54
CA PRO A 108 -10.73 -5.27 -5.97
C PRO A 108 -9.88 -4.78 -7.14
N VAL A 109 -8.56 -4.99 -7.09
CA VAL A 109 -7.64 -4.42 -8.10
C VAL A 109 -7.97 -4.85 -9.54
N ASN A 110 -8.62 -6.00 -9.72
CA ASN A 110 -9.03 -6.48 -11.03
C ASN A 110 -10.20 -5.67 -11.64
N GLU A 111 -10.93 -4.92 -10.82
CA GLU A 111 -12.05 -4.07 -11.24
C GLU A 111 -11.64 -2.63 -11.56
N VAL A 112 -10.39 -2.26 -11.25
CA VAL A 112 -9.86 -0.92 -11.54
C VAL A 112 -9.58 -0.80 -13.04
N ASN A 113 -10.13 0.19 -13.72
CA ASN A 113 -9.73 0.51 -15.08
C ASN A 113 -8.46 1.35 -15.09
N GLU A 114 -7.65 1.18 -16.11
CA GLU A 114 -6.45 1.98 -16.31
C GLU A 114 -6.81 3.42 -16.66
N LEU A 115 -5.93 4.35 -16.26
CA LEU A 115 -6.05 5.75 -16.68
C LEU A 115 -5.78 5.87 -18.19
N THR A 116 -6.49 6.80 -18.80
CA THR A 116 -6.33 7.16 -20.21
C THR A 116 -6.15 8.65 -20.37
N ALA A 117 -5.71 9.09 -21.55
CA ALA A 117 -5.62 10.51 -21.87
C ALA A 117 -6.97 11.25 -21.80
N ASN A 118 -8.08 10.52 -21.85
CA ASN A 118 -9.43 11.08 -21.74
C ASN A 118 -9.93 11.16 -20.30
N THR A 119 -9.47 10.27 -19.43
CA THR A 119 -9.91 10.19 -18.01
C THR A 119 -8.98 10.92 -17.04
N TYR A 120 -7.84 11.39 -17.52
CA TYR A 120 -6.87 12.17 -16.74
C TYR A 120 -6.58 13.47 -17.50
N GLN A 121 -7.01 14.61 -16.92
CA GLN A 121 -7.02 15.93 -17.59
C GLN A 121 -6.36 16.99 -16.70
N PRO A 122 -5.02 17.10 -16.70
CA PRO A 122 -4.31 18.06 -15.88
C PRO A 122 -4.77 19.50 -16.07
N SER A 123 -5.08 20.18 -14.96
CA SER A 123 -5.52 21.57 -14.91
C SER A 123 -5.38 22.17 -13.51
N CYS A 124 -5.43 23.49 -13.39
CA CYS A 124 -5.45 24.23 -12.14
C CYS A 124 -4.20 24.09 -11.24
N CYS A 125 -4.41 24.13 -9.92
CA CYS A 125 -3.42 24.22 -8.85
C CYS A 125 -3.15 22.85 -8.22
N THR A 126 -2.37 22.81 -7.13
CA THR A 126 -1.89 21.58 -6.50
C THR A 126 -2.23 21.57 -5.01
N ALA A 127 -3.36 20.93 -4.61
CA ALA A 127 -3.78 20.78 -3.22
C ALA A 127 -3.31 19.42 -2.64
N LEU A 128 -2.00 19.19 -2.63
CA LEU A 128 -1.38 17.92 -2.23
C LEU A 128 -1.71 17.52 -0.79
N TYR A 129 -1.63 18.48 0.13
CA TYR A 129 -1.86 18.16 1.55
C TYR A 129 -3.33 17.83 1.82
N ASP A 130 -4.27 18.50 1.17
CA ASP A 130 -5.69 18.18 1.27
C ASP A 130 -5.96 16.80 0.68
N ALA A 131 -5.41 16.48 -0.49
CA ALA A 131 -5.53 15.17 -1.11
C ALA A 131 -5.01 14.04 -0.22
N MET A 132 -3.81 14.21 0.35
CA MET A 132 -3.25 13.25 1.29
C MET A 132 -4.09 13.14 2.56
N GLY A 133 -4.39 14.24 3.22
CA GLY A 133 -5.13 14.25 4.49
C GLY A 133 -6.51 13.63 4.36
N MET A 134 -7.28 14.00 3.33
CA MET A 134 -8.62 13.46 3.08
C MET A 134 -8.56 11.96 2.75
N SER A 135 -7.68 11.55 1.83
CA SER A 135 -7.58 10.15 1.36
C SER A 135 -7.09 9.21 2.46
N LEU A 136 -6.06 9.59 3.21
CA LEU A 136 -5.52 8.80 4.32
C LEU A 136 -6.56 8.62 5.44
N ASN A 137 -7.26 9.70 5.79
CA ASN A 137 -8.32 9.65 6.81
C ASN A 137 -9.56 8.87 6.34
N ALA A 138 -9.89 8.90 5.05
CA ALA A 138 -10.98 8.08 4.50
C ALA A 138 -10.62 6.59 4.54
N LEU A 139 -9.41 6.23 4.07
CA LEU A 139 -8.97 4.83 4.03
C LEU A 139 -8.87 4.23 5.44
N ARG A 140 -8.25 4.92 6.41
CA ARG A 140 -8.07 4.39 7.77
C ARG A 140 -9.37 4.08 8.51
N LYS A 141 -10.51 4.67 8.09
CA LYS A 141 -11.82 4.38 8.67
C LYS A 141 -12.45 3.09 8.12
N LYS A 142 -11.92 2.56 7.02
CA LYS A 142 -12.48 1.42 6.27
C LYS A 142 -11.73 0.12 6.45
N ILE A 143 -10.50 0.19 6.91
CA ILE A 143 -9.61 -0.95 7.06
C ILE A 143 -9.52 -1.42 8.50
N ALA A 144 -9.18 -2.68 8.70
CA ALA A 144 -8.88 -3.27 10.00
C ALA A 144 -7.41 -3.03 10.39
N GLU A 145 -7.09 -3.28 11.66
CA GLU A 145 -5.74 -3.01 12.21
C GLU A 145 -4.66 -3.94 11.62
N ASP A 146 -5.04 -5.14 11.22
CA ASP A 146 -4.17 -6.17 10.63
C ASP A 146 -4.02 -6.05 9.10
N ASP A 147 -4.81 -5.19 8.44
CA ASP A 147 -4.69 -4.92 7.01
C ASP A 147 -3.36 -4.23 6.68
N LYS A 148 -2.82 -4.56 5.51
CA LYS A 148 -1.60 -3.92 5.01
C LYS A 148 -1.96 -2.77 4.07
N VAL A 149 -1.20 -1.68 4.15
CA VAL A 149 -1.46 -0.49 3.32
C VAL A 149 -0.18 -0.02 2.63
N LEU A 150 -0.29 0.18 1.32
CA LEU A 150 0.69 0.88 0.52
C LEU A 150 0.05 2.15 -0.04
N VAL A 151 0.67 3.29 0.22
CA VAL A 151 0.28 4.60 -0.32
C VAL A 151 1.31 5.02 -1.36
N THR A 152 0.87 5.33 -2.57
CA THR A 152 1.71 5.86 -3.64
C THR A 152 1.22 7.25 -4.03
N VAL A 153 2.07 8.25 -3.90
CA VAL A 153 1.80 9.63 -4.33
C VAL A 153 2.58 9.89 -5.61
N VAL A 154 1.90 10.39 -6.64
CA VAL A 154 2.49 10.73 -7.94
C VAL A 154 2.23 12.21 -8.20
N THR A 155 3.28 13.03 -8.24
CA THR A 155 3.18 14.48 -8.47
C THR A 155 4.50 15.04 -9.01
N ASP A 156 4.45 16.12 -9.79
CA ASP A 156 5.61 16.90 -10.23
C ASP A 156 5.64 18.31 -9.59
N GLY A 157 4.60 18.64 -8.84
CA GLY A 157 4.31 19.98 -8.38
C GLY A 157 4.57 20.24 -6.90
N TYR A 158 4.76 21.54 -6.61
CA TYR A 158 4.76 22.05 -5.27
C TYR A 158 3.33 22.29 -4.79
N GLU A 159 3.08 21.94 -3.54
CA GLU A 159 1.86 22.33 -2.83
C GLU A 159 1.62 23.84 -2.90
N ASN A 160 0.42 24.25 -3.34
CA ASN A 160 0.08 25.67 -3.45
C ASN A 160 -1.42 26.00 -3.27
N ALA A 161 -2.27 25.01 -3.00
CA ALA A 161 -3.72 25.21 -3.00
C ALA A 161 -4.47 24.56 -1.82
N SER A 162 -3.82 23.80 -0.95
CA SER A 162 -4.45 23.15 0.21
C SER A 162 -4.99 24.18 1.19
N LYS A 163 -6.18 23.89 1.75
CA LYS A 163 -6.93 24.75 2.68
C LYS A 163 -7.18 24.12 4.02
N GLU A 164 -7.33 22.79 4.07
CA GLU A 164 -7.69 22.03 5.27
C GLU A 164 -6.48 21.46 6.00
N TYR A 165 -5.44 21.06 5.26
CA TYR A 165 -4.23 20.46 5.79
C TYR A 165 -2.99 21.27 5.43
N ASN A 166 -2.01 21.25 6.31
CA ASN A 166 -0.68 21.81 6.08
C ASN A 166 0.40 20.74 6.22
N ASP A 167 1.65 21.10 5.89
CA ASP A 167 2.82 20.22 5.95
C ASP A 167 2.97 19.51 7.31
N LYS A 168 2.80 20.24 8.41
CA LYS A 168 2.93 19.70 9.78
C LYS A 168 1.86 18.67 10.08
N ALA A 169 0.61 18.94 9.69
CA ALA A 169 -0.51 18.02 9.89
C ALA A 169 -0.31 16.73 9.09
N ILE A 170 0.13 16.84 7.82
CA ILE A 170 0.41 15.68 6.98
C ILE A 170 1.60 14.89 7.51
N LYS A 171 2.68 15.56 7.93
CA LYS A 171 3.83 14.91 8.54
C LYS A 171 3.43 14.06 9.74
N LEU A 172 2.68 14.63 10.68
CA LEU A 172 2.21 13.93 11.87
C LEU A 172 1.32 12.72 11.50
N LEU A 173 0.42 12.88 10.52
CA LEU A 173 -0.44 11.82 10.05
C LEU A 173 0.36 10.68 9.39
N VAL A 174 1.33 11.01 8.55
CA VAL A 174 2.21 10.01 7.90
C VAL A 174 3.04 9.27 8.95
N ASP A 175 3.63 9.98 9.92
CA ASP A 175 4.42 9.37 11.01
C ASP A 175 3.54 8.42 11.86
N GLU A 176 2.31 8.82 12.21
CA GLU A 176 1.34 7.97 12.91
C GLU A 176 1.02 6.70 12.12
N LEU A 177 0.72 6.83 10.82
CA LEU A 177 0.34 5.70 9.98
C LEU A 177 1.53 4.75 9.70
N LYS A 178 2.73 5.29 9.53
CA LYS A 178 3.97 4.49 9.44
C LYS A 178 4.21 3.67 10.70
N ALA A 179 3.96 4.24 11.87
CA ALA A 179 4.04 3.50 13.14
C ALA A 179 3.02 2.35 13.22
N LYS A 180 1.93 2.41 12.45
CA LYS A 180 0.93 1.33 12.28
C LYS A 180 1.26 0.37 11.14
N GLY A 181 2.44 0.48 10.52
CA GLY A 181 2.89 -0.41 9.46
C GLY A 181 2.46 -0.03 8.05
N TRP A 182 1.92 1.19 7.84
CA TRP A 182 1.66 1.68 6.49
C TRP A 182 2.97 2.00 5.78
N VAL A 183 3.03 1.69 4.50
CA VAL A 183 4.17 1.97 3.63
C VAL A 183 3.82 3.11 2.69
N PHE A 184 4.74 4.06 2.53
CA PHE A 184 4.56 5.22 1.67
C PHE A 184 5.64 5.23 0.59
N ALA A 185 5.24 5.51 -0.66
CA ALA A 185 6.11 5.76 -1.80
C ALA A 185 5.73 7.11 -2.43
N TYR A 186 6.71 7.84 -2.88
CA TYR A 186 6.55 9.12 -3.56
C TYR A 186 7.24 9.06 -4.92
N ILE A 187 6.50 9.32 -5.99
CA ILE A 187 7.00 9.31 -7.35
C ILE A 187 6.88 10.73 -7.88
N GLY A 188 8.00 11.32 -8.27
CA GLY A 188 8.02 12.68 -8.77
C GLY A 188 8.89 12.84 -10.01
N ALA A 189 8.69 13.91 -10.74
CA ALA A 189 9.33 14.13 -12.04
C ALA A 189 10.39 15.23 -12.04
N ASN A 190 10.74 15.82 -10.88
CA ASN A 190 11.73 16.89 -10.83
C ASN A 190 12.68 16.78 -9.62
N GLN A 191 13.78 17.58 -9.63
CA GLN A 191 14.92 17.42 -8.71
C GLN A 191 14.61 17.69 -7.22
N ASP A 192 13.50 18.35 -6.89
CA ASP A 192 13.15 18.73 -5.52
C ASP A 192 12.20 17.72 -4.84
N VAL A 193 11.88 16.62 -5.52
CA VAL A 193 10.95 15.58 -5.05
C VAL A 193 11.38 15.00 -3.70
N GLU A 194 12.67 14.73 -3.52
CA GLU A 194 13.22 14.23 -2.25
C GLU A 194 13.01 15.23 -1.11
N ALA A 195 13.21 16.52 -1.38
CA ALA A 195 13.02 17.57 -0.39
C ALA A 195 11.55 17.69 0.01
N VAL A 196 10.62 17.66 -0.94
CA VAL A 196 9.17 17.71 -0.66
C VAL A 196 8.73 16.47 0.11
N ALA A 197 9.11 15.27 -0.34
CA ALA A 197 8.79 14.02 0.35
C ALA A 197 9.34 13.99 1.79
N ALA A 198 10.54 14.51 2.01
CA ALA A 198 11.15 14.60 3.34
C ALA A 198 10.37 15.52 4.28
N THR A 199 9.77 16.62 3.80
CA THR A 199 8.95 17.52 4.64
C THR A 199 7.73 16.83 5.23
N ILE A 200 7.21 15.81 4.56
CA ILE A 200 6.06 15.00 4.97
C ILE A 200 6.47 13.58 5.41
N SER A 201 7.73 13.38 5.80
CA SER A 201 8.28 12.11 6.32
C SER A 201 8.24 10.93 5.35
N ILE A 202 8.15 11.12 4.04
CA ILE A 202 8.26 10.03 3.06
C ILE A 202 9.71 9.92 2.59
N THR A 203 10.29 8.71 2.71
CA THR A 203 11.70 8.43 2.38
C THR A 203 11.88 7.50 1.17
N ASN A 204 10.83 6.79 0.75
CA ASN A 204 10.86 5.98 -0.46
C ASN A 204 10.47 6.86 -1.65
N VAL A 205 11.48 7.42 -2.32
CA VAL A 205 11.29 8.35 -3.44
C VAL A 205 11.82 7.71 -4.71
N MET A 206 11.07 7.86 -5.80
CA MET A 206 11.46 7.48 -7.17
C MET A 206 11.32 8.71 -8.08
N ASN A 207 12.35 8.96 -8.90
CA ASN A 207 12.42 10.02 -9.90
C ASN A 207 12.27 9.44 -11.30
#